data_507dff18c2a6503aef16c7da3b63984e
#
_entry.id   507dff18c2a6503aef16c7da3b63984e
#
_cell.length_a   1.000
_cell.length_b   1.000
_cell.length_c   1.000
_cell.angle_alpha   90.00
_cell.angle_beta   90.00
_cell.angle_gamma   90.00
#
_symmetry.space_group_name_H-M   'P 1'
#
loop_
_entity.id
_entity.type
_entity.pdbx_description
1 polymer ?
#
loop_
_entity_poly.entity_id
_entity_poly.type
_entity_poly.pdbx_seq_one_letter_code
_entity_poly.pdbx_strand_id
1 'polypeptide(L)'
;MQETGINLLDQAFAQVTDEQIEAFQIKTGQQRMDSTQIASNIRQMGRIQLLVTVLQRVQRMLSEQDQAHYAEAFAPFIQGHAGQYVYRMKREETDDHLQKIGELMQRLLIELKPDYETEPIYQVMERVFSEHFQVEQDVVHGKSNDQLSASSLQSPDDLEATYRNKRGQGYRGYTANITETCDPENEMQLITRVQVAPNNVDDTQLLAEALPDLEERTDLETLYTDGGYGSPEMDDTLAEKQVEQIQTAIRGRKPAAEKLHLSDFEIKQTEEGKPTQITCPQGQNVKVQSSSRKKSFVAHFDEERCRTCPFSSVCPAKPDKRDPRRHLRFTQAQAHVAQRRRRSQIHLEEGRNLRAAVEATVRKSNILSQPGNYPSGVRSESPAG
;
A
#
# COMPACT_ATOMS: atom_id res chain seq x y z
N MET A 1 6.64 -18.14 17.92
CA MET A 1 6.89 -17.43 16.65
C MET A 1 8.31 -16.88 16.48
N GLN A 2 9.07 -16.65 17.54
CA GLN A 2 10.38 -15.96 17.42
C GLN A 2 11.58 -16.87 17.12
N GLU A 3 11.48 -18.18 17.24
CA GLU A 3 12.65 -19.07 17.05
C GLU A 3 12.83 -19.66 15.64
N THR A 4 11.79 -19.67 14.80
CA THR A 4 11.86 -20.33 13.48
C THR A 4 11.56 -19.43 12.27
N GLY A 5 11.10 -18.20 12.50
CA GLY A 5 10.65 -17.30 11.40
C GLY A 5 9.39 -17.79 10.68
N ILE A 6 8.75 -18.85 11.15
CA ILE A 6 7.59 -19.48 10.52
C ILE A 6 6.30 -18.95 11.17
N ASN A 7 5.39 -18.43 10.34
CA ASN A 7 4.04 -18.07 10.77
C ASN A 7 3.13 -19.32 10.76
N LEU A 8 2.90 -19.93 11.92
CA LEU A 8 2.07 -21.13 12.05
C LEU A 8 0.60 -20.89 11.63
N LEU A 9 0.09 -19.65 11.75
CA LEU A 9 -1.28 -19.34 11.32
C LEU A 9 -1.38 -19.36 9.80
N ASP A 10 -0.38 -18.81 9.10
CA ASP A 10 -0.34 -18.84 7.63
C ASP A 10 -0.22 -20.27 7.12
N GLN A 11 0.60 -21.10 7.77
CA GLN A 11 0.72 -22.53 7.42
C GLN A 11 -0.59 -23.29 7.65
N ALA A 12 -1.23 -23.11 8.79
CA ALA A 12 -2.51 -23.76 9.07
C ALA A 12 -3.61 -23.31 8.11
N PHE A 13 -3.63 -22.01 7.78
CA PHE A 13 -4.56 -21.46 6.80
C PHE A 13 -4.31 -22.07 5.41
N ALA A 14 -3.06 -22.12 4.96
CA ALA A 14 -2.67 -22.70 3.69
C ALA A 14 -3.10 -24.17 3.61
N GLN A 15 -2.76 -24.97 4.62
CA GLN A 15 -3.12 -26.39 4.65
C GLN A 15 -4.64 -26.60 4.55
N VAL A 16 -5.43 -25.90 5.37
CA VAL A 16 -6.90 -26.03 5.36
C VAL A 16 -7.47 -25.61 4.00
N THR A 17 -6.92 -24.56 3.40
CA THR A 17 -7.38 -24.07 2.10
C THR A 17 -7.04 -25.06 0.99
N ASP A 18 -5.84 -25.63 0.98
CA ASP A 18 -5.40 -26.60 -0.02
C ASP A 18 -6.23 -27.90 0.04
N GLU A 19 -6.51 -28.39 1.27
CA GLU A 19 -7.42 -29.52 1.46
C GLU A 19 -8.84 -29.24 0.94
N GLN A 20 -9.34 -28.00 1.03
CA GLN A 20 -10.63 -27.62 0.51
C GLN A 20 -10.62 -27.48 -1.01
N ILE A 21 -9.55 -26.90 -1.57
CA ILE A 21 -9.38 -26.81 -3.04
C ILE A 21 -9.46 -28.20 -3.66
N GLU A 22 -8.76 -29.18 -3.07
CA GLU A 22 -8.75 -30.56 -3.55
C GLU A 22 -10.13 -31.23 -3.34
N ALA A 23 -10.70 -31.15 -2.11
CA ALA A 23 -11.95 -31.82 -1.75
C ALA A 23 -13.15 -31.35 -2.59
N PHE A 24 -13.22 -30.05 -2.89
CA PHE A 24 -14.32 -29.45 -3.67
C PHE A 24 -13.97 -29.21 -5.14
N GLN A 25 -12.78 -29.65 -5.59
CA GLN A 25 -12.29 -29.45 -6.96
C GLN A 25 -12.40 -28.00 -7.42
N ILE A 26 -12.02 -27.07 -6.56
CA ILE A 26 -12.10 -25.63 -6.82
C ILE A 26 -11.11 -25.25 -7.92
N LYS A 27 -11.59 -24.61 -8.97
CA LYS A 27 -10.74 -24.04 -10.01
C LYS A 27 -10.05 -22.78 -9.47
N THR A 28 -8.73 -22.75 -9.52
CA THR A 28 -7.88 -21.70 -8.96
C THR A 28 -7.20 -20.84 -10.02
N GLY A 29 -7.39 -21.12 -11.31
CA GLY A 29 -6.80 -20.37 -12.42
C GLY A 29 -7.22 -18.91 -12.48
N GLN A 30 -8.45 -18.59 -12.07
CA GLN A 30 -8.95 -17.22 -12.01
C GLN A 30 -9.10 -16.78 -10.56
N GLN A 31 -8.36 -15.74 -10.18
CA GLN A 31 -8.41 -15.19 -8.84
C GLN A 31 -8.56 -13.67 -8.87
N ARG A 32 -8.97 -13.10 -7.76
CA ARG A 32 -9.09 -11.64 -7.56
C ARG A 32 -8.44 -11.25 -6.26
N MET A 33 -7.82 -10.06 -6.25
CA MET A 33 -7.10 -9.53 -5.10
C MET A 33 -7.53 -8.10 -4.82
N ASP A 34 -7.76 -7.79 -3.56
CA ASP A 34 -8.04 -6.42 -3.10
C ASP A 34 -7.55 -6.21 -1.68
N SER A 35 -7.22 -4.94 -1.35
CA SER A 35 -6.73 -4.55 -0.05
C SER A 35 -7.70 -3.65 0.70
N THR A 36 -7.72 -3.81 2.02
CA THR A 36 -8.50 -2.97 2.92
C THR A 36 -7.69 -2.48 4.09
N GLN A 37 -8.05 -1.30 4.62
CA GLN A 37 -7.43 -0.75 5.81
C GLN A 37 -8.03 -1.40 7.06
N ILE A 38 -7.18 -1.95 7.92
CA ILE A 38 -7.55 -2.43 9.25
C ILE A 38 -7.05 -1.40 10.26
N ALA A 39 -7.97 -0.83 11.03
CA ALA A 39 -7.60 0.02 12.13
C ALA A 39 -6.94 -0.81 13.23
N SER A 40 -5.76 -0.39 13.69
CA SER A 40 -5.22 -0.92 14.93
C SER A 40 -6.12 -0.51 16.09
N ASN A 41 -6.25 -1.38 17.09
CA ASN A 41 -7.01 -1.09 18.33
C ASN A 41 -6.28 -0.09 19.25
N ILE A 42 -5.39 0.71 18.69
CA ILE A 42 -4.67 1.77 19.38
C ILE A 42 -5.53 3.01 19.51
N ARG A 43 -5.43 3.67 20.67
CA ARG A 43 -6.03 4.99 20.85
C ARG A 43 -5.35 5.97 19.90
N GLN A 44 -6.14 6.70 19.13
CA GLN A 44 -5.60 7.77 18.28
C GLN A 44 -4.99 8.86 19.14
N MET A 45 -3.72 9.13 18.95
CA MET A 45 -2.97 10.14 19.69
C MET A 45 -2.45 11.22 18.74
N GLY A 46 -2.54 12.48 19.16
CA GLY A 46 -1.78 13.54 18.49
C GLY A 46 -0.30 13.45 18.89
N ARG A 47 0.56 14.17 18.17
CA ARG A 47 2.03 14.15 18.35
C ARG A 47 2.44 14.42 19.80
N ILE A 48 2.01 15.52 20.39
CA ILE A 48 2.31 15.87 21.78
C ILE A 48 1.81 14.80 22.76
N GLN A 49 0.60 14.29 22.53
CA GLN A 49 0.06 13.23 23.39
C GLN A 49 0.89 11.95 23.34
N LEU A 50 1.36 11.55 22.16
CA LEU A 50 2.25 10.40 21.99
C LEU A 50 3.53 10.58 22.79
N LEU A 51 4.22 11.71 22.59
CA LEU A 51 5.49 12.00 23.25
C LEU A 51 5.35 12.08 24.78
N VAL A 52 4.30 12.73 25.29
CA VAL A 52 4.00 12.77 26.74
C VAL A 52 3.66 11.36 27.27
N THR A 53 2.94 10.53 26.50
CA THR A 53 2.66 9.16 26.90
C THR A 53 3.95 8.34 27.05
N VAL A 54 4.91 8.54 26.15
CA VAL A 54 6.22 7.89 26.23
C VAL A 54 6.98 8.36 27.46
N LEU A 55 7.05 9.69 27.73
CA LEU A 55 7.68 10.23 28.95
C LEU A 55 7.06 9.66 30.22
N GLN A 56 5.71 9.56 30.29
CA GLN A 56 5.02 8.97 31.43
C GLN A 56 5.34 7.50 31.63
N ARG A 57 5.59 6.74 30.55
CA ARG A 57 6.01 5.33 30.62
C ARG A 57 7.47 5.21 31.06
N VAL A 58 8.33 6.07 30.56
CA VAL A 58 9.74 6.13 31.00
C VAL A 58 9.81 6.43 32.49
N GLN A 59 9.08 7.43 32.97
CA GLN A 59 9.05 7.77 34.40
C GLN A 59 8.64 6.55 35.27
N ARG A 60 7.66 5.76 34.83
CA ARG A 60 7.22 4.54 35.57
C ARG A 60 8.20 3.38 35.50
N MET A 61 9.04 3.33 34.46
CA MET A 61 10.12 2.32 34.33
C MET A 61 11.27 2.58 35.31
N LEU A 62 11.57 3.83 35.63
CA LEU A 62 12.69 4.23 36.45
C LEU A 62 12.63 3.62 37.86
N SER A 63 13.80 3.36 38.45
CA SER A 63 13.93 3.01 39.88
C SER A 63 13.36 4.13 40.77
N GLU A 64 13.02 3.80 42.01
CA GLU A 64 12.54 4.82 42.97
C GLU A 64 13.55 5.93 43.18
N GLN A 65 14.86 5.63 43.18
CA GLN A 65 15.93 6.61 43.28
C GLN A 65 15.95 7.55 42.09
N ASP A 66 15.84 7.01 40.86
CA ASP A 66 15.84 7.83 39.65
C ASP A 66 14.54 8.62 39.49
N GLN A 67 13.39 8.04 39.89
CA GLN A 67 12.13 8.78 39.94
C GLN A 67 12.24 10.01 40.87
N ALA A 68 12.90 9.87 42.01
CA ALA A 68 13.15 10.99 42.92
C ALA A 68 14.13 12.00 42.30
N HIS A 69 15.18 11.51 41.64
CA HIS A 69 16.20 12.37 40.97
C HIS A 69 15.60 13.22 39.85
N TYR A 70 14.73 12.64 39.02
CA TYR A 70 14.10 13.32 37.89
C TYR A 70 12.71 13.91 38.20
N ALA A 71 12.26 13.90 39.47
CA ALA A 71 10.90 14.29 39.85
C ALA A 71 10.52 15.68 39.34
N GLU A 72 11.39 16.67 39.44
CA GLU A 72 11.14 18.05 38.98
C GLU A 72 11.02 18.09 37.43
N ALA A 73 11.85 17.36 36.72
CA ALA A 73 11.85 17.31 35.25
C ALA A 73 10.56 16.67 34.70
N PHE A 74 10.06 15.61 35.35
CA PHE A 74 8.81 14.96 34.96
C PHE A 74 7.54 15.66 35.46
N ALA A 75 7.64 16.52 36.48
CA ALA A 75 6.46 17.14 37.12
C ALA A 75 5.45 17.76 36.13
N PRO A 76 5.86 18.47 35.06
CA PRO A 76 4.90 19.05 34.12
C PRO A 76 4.09 17.97 33.34
N PHE A 77 4.68 16.79 33.12
CA PHE A 77 4.15 15.76 32.20
C PHE A 77 3.35 14.67 32.90
N ILE A 78 3.48 14.50 34.24
CA ILE A 78 2.85 13.43 35.00
C ILE A 78 1.58 13.82 35.75
N GLN A 79 1.12 15.07 35.59
CA GLN A 79 -0.13 15.55 36.18
C GLN A 79 -1.35 15.02 35.41
N GLY A 80 -1.76 13.79 35.70
CA GLY A 80 -2.83 13.09 35.01
C GLY A 80 -2.36 12.37 33.73
N HIS A 81 -3.29 11.95 32.90
CA HIS A 81 -2.93 11.27 31.64
C HIS A 81 -2.53 12.25 30.53
N ALA A 82 -1.79 11.77 29.52
CA ALA A 82 -1.25 12.59 28.43
C ALA A 82 -2.33 13.41 27.65
N GLY A 83 -3.56 12.90 27.55
CA GLY A 83 -4.68 13.65 26.94
C GLY A 83 -5.09 14.88 27.76
N GLN A 84 -4.97 14.85 29.09
CA GLN A 84 -5.23 16.00 29.93
C GLN A 84 -4.12 17.06 29.79
N TYR A 85 -2.88 16.64 29.58
CA TYR A 85 -1.79 17.55 29.26
C TYR A 85 -2.12 18.35 28.00
N VAL A 86 -2.49 17.69 26.91
CA VAL A 86 -2.87 18.34 25.65
C VAL A 86 -4.09 19.25 25.80
N TYR A 87 -5.09 18.83 26.58
CA TYR A 87 -6.29 19.64 26.82
C TYR A 87 -5.99 20.95 27.52
N ARG A 88 -4.98 21.00 28.39
CA ARG A 88 -4.57 22.24 29.14
C ARG A 88 -3.68 23.17 28.32
N MET A 89 -3.09 22.65 27.20
CA MET A 89 -2.17 23.38 26.34
C MET A 89 -2.93 24.28 25.37
N LYS A 90 -2.51 25.50 25.19
CA LYS A 90 -3.03 26.38 24.14
C LYS A 90 -2.34 26.04 22.82
N ARG A 91 -3.05 26.22 21.71
CA ARG A 91 -2.54 25.87 20.38
C ARG A 91 -1.28 26.67 20.00
N GLU A 92 -1.20 27.91 20.42
CA GLU A 92 -0.08 28.82 20.17
C GLU A 92 1.19 28.38 20.90
N GLU A 93 1.06 27.60 21.98
CA GLU A 93 2.16 27.12 22.82
C GLU A 93 2.72 25.75 22.36
N THR A 94 2.19 25.19 21.24
CA THR A 94 2.53 23.83 20.77
C THR A 94 4.03 23.66 20.52
N ASP A 95 4.67 24.65 19.89
CA ASP A 95 6.10 24.56 19.56
C ASP A 95 6.98 24.66 20.81
N ASP A 96 6.60 25.50 21.79
CA ASP A 96 7.30 25.61 23.07
C ASP A 96 7.20 24.30 23.87
N HIS A 97 6.02 23.68 23.88
CA HIS A 97 5.84 22.38 24.53
C HIS A 97 6.62 21.27 23.82
N LEU A 98 6.64 21.27 22.49
CA LEU A 98 7.41 20.32 21.70
C LEU A 98 8.92 20.46 21.99
N GLN A 99 9.42 21.70 22.08
CA GLN A 99 10.80 21.98 22.40
C GLN A 99 11.18 21.43 23.78
N LYS A 100 10.40 21.74 24.82
CA LYS A 100 10.63 21.26 26.20
C LYS A 100 10.61 19.74 26.30
N ILE A 101 9.70 19.08 25.56
CA ILE A 101 9.63 17.62 25.50
C ILE A 101 10.91 17.06 24.85
N GLY A 102 11.34 17.65 23.74
CA GLY A 102 12.53 17.21 23.02
C GLY A 102 13.81 17.35 23.85
N GLU A 103 13.99 18.48 24.52
CA GLU A 103 15.12 18.74 25.42
C GLU A 103 15.15 17.73 26.58
N LEU A 104 14.00 17.46 27.20
CA LEU A 104 13.93 16.46 28.25
C LEU A 104 14.25 15.06 27.73
N MET A 105 13.69 14.65 26.58
CA MET A 105 13.96 13.36 25.98
C MET A 105 15.44 13.21 25.63
N GLN A 106 16.09 14.22 25.04
CA GLN A 106 17.53 14.18 24.75
C GLN A 106 18.35 13.98 26.02
N ARG A 107 18.07 14.74 27.06
CA ARG A 107 18.74 14.62 28.36
C ARG A 107 18.58 13.19 28.93
N LEU A 108 17.34 12.68 28.97
CA LEU A 108 17.06 11.32 29.47
C LEU A 108 17.74 10.24 28.63
N LEU A 109 17.79 10.38 27.30
CA LEU A 109 18.48 9.43 26.43
C LEU A 109 20.00 9.35 26.72
N ILE A 110 20.59 10.47 27.09
CA ILE A 110 22.03 10.50 27.44
C ILE A 110 22.25 9.94 28.85
N GLU A 111 21.51 10.44 29.83
CA GLU A 111 21.75 10.16 31.25
C GLU A 111 21.29 8.74 31.66
N LEU A 112 20.21 8.22 31.08
CA LEU A 112 19.66 6.89 31.41
C LEU A 112 20.29 5.73 30.59
N LYS A 113 21.04 6.05 29.55
CA LYS A 113 21.60 5.02 28.65
C LYS A 113 22.37 3.90 29.39
N PRO A 114 23.27 4.20 30.37
CA PRO A 114 24.08 3.17 31.01
C PRO A 114 23.26 2.07 31.70
N ASP A 115 22.09 2.44 32.26
CA ASP A 115 21.30 1.55 33.13
C ASP A 115 20.02 1.03 32.44
N TYR A 116 19.51 1.72 31.40
CA TYR A 116 18.19 1.44 30.84
C TYR A 116 18.16 1.21 29.32
N GLU A 117 19.31 1.14 28.61
CA GLU A 117 19.37 0.99 27.14
C GLU A 117 18.60 -0.24 26.63
N THR A 118 18.57 -1.31 27.42
CA THR A 118 17.88 -2.56 27.05
C THR A 118 16.40 -2.56 27.37
N GLU A 119 15.91 -1.58 28.11
CA GLU A 119 14.50 -1.50 28.49
C GLU A 119 13.63 -1.16 27.27
N PRO A 120 12.53 -1.91 27.04
CA PRO A 120 11.68 -1.69 25.84
C PRO A 120 11.18 -0.26 25.71
N ILE A 121 10.79 0.39 26.80
CA ILE A 121 10.25 1.75 26.74
C ILE A 121 11.35 2.80 26.54
N TYR A 122 12.58 2.53 26.96
CA TYR A 122 13.73 3.37 26.61
C TYR A 122 13.97 3.34 25.10
N GLN A 123 13.96 2.16 24.47
CA GLN A 123 14.09 2.01 23.02
C GLN A 123 12.94 2.70 22.27
N VAL A 124 11.73 2.65 22.79
CA VAL A 124 10.61 3.42 22.25
C VAL A 124 10.86 4.92 22.35
N MET A 125 11.41 5.42 23.45
CA MET A 125 11.77 6.83 23.60
C MET A 125 12.85 7.24 22.59
N GLU A 126 13.89 6.42 22.41
CA GLU A 126 14.93 6.66 21.41
C GLU A 126 14.36 6.73 19.99
N ARG A 127 13.48 5.78 19.65
CA ARG A 127 12.77 5.77 18.37
C ARG A 127 11.95 7.04 18.14
N VAL A 128 11.05 7.40 19.04
CA VAL A 128 10.20 8.60 18.85
C VAL A 128 11.01 9.88 18.88
N PHE A 129 12.13 9.92 19.62
CA PHE A 129 13.01 11.08 19.59
C PHE A 129 13.64 11.24 18.19
N SER A 130 14.22 10.18 17.64
CA SER A 130 14.82 10.20 16.30
C SER A 130 13.79 10.51 15.18
N GLU A 131 12.56 10.05 15.34
CA GLU A 131 11.48 10.31 14.39
C GLU A 131 10.95 11.75 14.42
N HIS A 132 10.89 12.38 15.61
CA HIS A 132 10.19 13.64 15.83
C HIS A 132 11.12 14.84 16.02
N PHE A 133 12.39 14.62 16.30
CA PHE A 133 13.37 15.67 16.60
C PHE A 133 14.63 15.51 15.75
N GLN A 134 15.37 16.60 15.64
CA GLN A 134 16.73 16.63 15.10
C GLN A 134 17.60 17.48 16.04
N VAL A 135 18.90 17.14 16.12
CA VAL A 135 19.86 17.86 16.95
C VAL A 135 20.85 18.55 16.03
N GLU A 136 20.94 19.86 16.13
CA GLU A 136 21.87 20.70 15.37
C GLU A 136 22.68 21.55 16.34
N GLN A 137 23.99 21.43 16.31
CA GLN A 137 24.90 22.15 17.20
C GLN A 137 24.49 22.04 18.69
N ASP A 138 24.18 20.84 19.14
CA ASP A 138 23.69 20.50 20.49
C ASP A 138 22.32 21.08 20.87
N VAL A 139 21.61 21.68 19.93
CA VAL A 139 20.25 22.20 20.14
C VAL A 139 19.24 21.24 19.53
N VAL A 140 18.22 20.87 20.31
CA VAL A 140 17.10 20.05 19.85
C VAL A 140 16.12 20.90 19.07
N HIS A 141 15.70 20.43 17.91
CA HIS A 141 14.66 21.06 17.10
C HIS A 141 13.55 20.05 16.77
N GLY A 142 12.29 20.43 16.95
CA GLY A 142 11.17 19.62 16.50
C GLY A 142 11.06 19.62 14.99
N LYS A 143 11.00 18.43 14.38
CA LYS A 143 10.73 18.30 12.93
C LYS A 143 9.34 18.85 12.60
N SER A 144 9.18 19.48 11.44
CA SER A 144 7.86 19.88 10.91
C SER A 144 7.02 18.67 10.50
N ASN A 145 5.69 18.85 10.38
CA ASN A 145 4.79 17.73 10.07
C ASN A 145 5.04 17.08 8.71
N ASP A 146 5.56 17.81 7.74
CA ASP A 146 5.94 17.32 6.41
C ASP A 146 7.25 16.51 6.41
N GLN A 147 8.06 16.65 7.46
CA GLN A 147 9.28 15.86 7.68
C GLN A 147 9.01 14.54 8.42
N LEU A 148 7.79 14.34 8.96
CA LEU A 148 7.45 13.10 9.64
C LEU A 148 7.17 11.99 8.63
N SER A 149 7.81 10.83 8.85
CA SER A 149 7.56 9.64 8.04
C SER A 149 6.18 9.03 8.30
N ALA A 150 5.57 8.45 7.27
CA ALA A 150 4.37 7.64 7.44
C ALA A 150 4.62 6.38 8.31
N SER A 151 5.89 5.96 8.44
CA SER A 151 6.34 4.87 9.31
C SER A 151 6.59 5.29 10.75
N SER A 152 6.46 6.59 11.09
CA SER A 152 6.65 7.06 12.46
C SER A 152 5.67 6.39 13.41
N LEU A 153 6.12 6.12 14.63
CA LEU A 153 5.35 5.45 15.67
C LEU A 153 4.00 6.14 15.91
N GLN A 154 2.92 5.37 15.85
CA GLN A 154 1.57 5.89 16.07
C GLN A 154 1.10 5.70 17.50
N SER A 155 1.62 4.69 18.21
CA SER A 155 1.31 4.38 19.61
C SER A 155 2.42 3.54 20.23
N PRO A 156 2.74 3.73 21.52
CA PRO A 156 3.65 2.83 22.23
C PRO A 156 2.99 1.47 22.60
N ASP A 157 1.72 1.28 22.28
CA ASP A 157 1.00 0.01 22.47
C ASP A 157 1.05 -0.89 21.23
N ASP A 158 1.45 -0.33 20.08
CA ASP A 158 1.54 -1.05 18.81
C ASP A 158 2.68 -0.40 17.99
N LEU A 159 3.85 -1.02 18.04
CA LEU A 159 5.07 -0.50 17.46
C LEU A 159 5.16 -0.64 15.94
N GLU A 160 4.28 -1.45 15.33
CA GLU A 160 4.29 -1.75 13.91
C GLU A 160 3.20 -0.98 13.13
N ALA A 161 2.19 -0.46 13.84
CA ALA A 161 1.13 0.33 13.22
C ALA A 161 1.70 1.59 12.55
N THR A 162 1.32 1.81 11.29
CA THR A 162 1.77 2.94 10.48
C THR A 162 0.62 3.89 10.14
N TYR A 163 0.95 5.02 9.50
CA TYR A 163 -0.01 6.01 9.06
C TYR A 163 -0.13 6.04 7.54
N ARG A 164 -1.36 6.06 7.02
CA ARG A 164 -1.66 6.28 5.60
C ARG A 164 -2.76 7.32 5.44
N ASN A 165 -2.56 8.29 4.55
CA ASN A 165 -3.63 9.20 4.12
C ASN A 165 -4.24 8.67 2.82
N LYS A 166 -5.54 8.44 2.80
CA LYS A 166 -6.29 8.03 1.60
C LYS A 166 -7.45 9.00 1.37
N ARG A 167 -7.40 9.79 0.32
CA ARG A 167 -8.44 10.79 -0.05
C ARG A 167 -8.74 11.81 1.06
N GLY A 168 -7.72 12.27 1.76
CA GLY A 168 -7.86 13.23 2.87
C GLY A 168 -8.23 12.62 4.21
N GLN A 169 -8.51 11.32 4.28
CA GLN A 169 -8.74 10.61 5.54
C GLN A 169 -7.48 9.87 5.98
N GLY A 170 -7.09 10.08 7.24
CA GLY A 170 -5.96 9.39 7.87
C GLY A 170 -6.37 8.05 8.48
N TYR A 171 -5.59 7.03 8.20
CA TYR A 171 -5.73 5.69 8.77
C TYR A 171 -4.48 5.33 9.55
N ARG A 172 -4.66 4.72 10.72
CA ARG A 172 -3.56 4.19 11.56
C ARG A 172 -3.78 2.70 11.77
N GLY A 173 -2.75 1.92 11.52
CA GLY A 173 -2.81 0.46 11.65
C GLY A 173 -2.21 -0.25 10.46
N TYR A 174 -2.98 -1.17 9.89
CA TYR A 174 -2.52 -2.15 8.91
C TYR A 174 -3.38 -2.12 7.65
N THR A 175 -2.89 -2.81 6.63
CA THR A 175 -3.67 -3.22 5.46
C THR A 175 -3.80 -4.72 5.45
N ALA A 176 -5.01 -5.24 5.22
CA ALA A 176 -5.21 -6.63 4.86
C ALA A 176 -5.37 -6.74 3.35
N ASN A 177 -4.62 -7.64 2.75
CA ASN A 177 -4.71 -8.00 1.34
C ASN A 177 -5.29 -9.41 1.25
N ILE A 178 -6.38 -9.56 0.50
CA ILE A 178 -7.12 -10.82 0.38
C ILE A 178 -7.12 -11.25 -1.08
N THR A 179 -6.71 -12.49 -1.31
CA THR A 179 -6.85 -13.15 -2.61
C THR A 179 -7.89 -14.25 -2.49
N GLU A 180 -8.82 -14.30 -3.43
CA GLU A 180 -9.83 -15.35 -3.49
C GLU A 180 -10.06 -15.83 -4.93
N THR A 181 -10.48 -17.08 -5.08
CA THR A 181 -10.90 -17.62 -6.37
C THR A 181 -12.10 -16.84 -6.92
N CYS A 182 -12.25 -16.82 -8.23
CA CYS A 182 -13.38 -16.13 -8.85
C CYS A 182 -13.85 -16.79 -10.16
N ASP A 183 -13.46 -18.04 -10.39
CA ASP A 183 -13.97 -18.79 -11.54
C ASP A 183 -15.51 -18.97 -11.40
N PRO A 184 -16.29 -18.58 -12.41
CA PRO A 184 -17.76 -18.67 -12.36
C PRO A 184 -18.30 -20.11 -12.28
N GLU A 185 -17.47 -21.10 -12.64
CA GLU A 185 -17.86 -22.51 -12.58
C GLU A 185 -17.69 -23.12 -11.18
N ASN A 186 -17.03 -22.42 -10.26
CA ASN A 186 -16.94 -22.86 -8.87
C ASN A 186 -18.29 -22.68 -8.16
N GLU A 187 -18.76 -23.72 -7.47
CA GLU A 187 -19.96 -23.63 -6.62
C GLU A 187 -19.76 -22.68 -5.44
N MET A 188 -18.53 -22.55 -4.95
CA MET A 188 -18.13 -21.61 -3.91
C MET A 188 -16.77 -20.99 -4.23
N GLN A 189 -16.55 -19.77 -3.75
CA GLN A 189 -15.25 -19.12 -3.87
C GLN A 189 -14.49 -19.24 -2.54
N LEU A 190 -13.18 -19.51 -2.63
CA LEU A 190 -12.31 -19.67 -1.47
C LEU A 190 -11.29 -18.54 -1.40
N ILE A 191 -11.01 -18.08 -0.19
CA ILE A 191 -9.87 -17.21 0.08
C ILE A 191 -8.62 -18.09 0.03
N THR A 192 -7.75 -17.83 -0.94
CA THR A 192 -6.51 -18.58 -1.16
C THR A 192 -5.34 -18.01 -0.37
N ARG A 193 -5.36 -16.69 -0.11
CA ARG A 193 -4.32 -16.02 0.66
C ARG A 193 -4.84 -14.81 1.42
N VAL A 194 -4.32 -14.63 2.64
CA VAL A 194 -4.50 -13.43 3.46
C VAL A 194 -3.12 -12.90 3.85
N GLN A 195 -2.89 -11.62 3.66
CA GLN A 195 -1.68 -10.92 4.10
C GLN A 195 -2.10 -9.75 5.00
N VAL A 196 -1.37 -9.53 6.08
CA VAL A 196 -1.51 -8.35 6.93
C VAL A 196 -0.15 -7.66 6.99
N ALA A 197 -0.12 -6.39 6.61
CA ALA A 197 1.10 -5.59 6.57
C ALA A 197 0.83 -4.17 7.12
N PRO A 198 1.88 -3.42 7.51
CA PRO A 198 1.74 -2.00 7.81
C PRO A 198 1.00 -1.26 6.69
N ASN A 199 0.10 -0.33 7.03
CA ASN A 199 -0.81 0.25 6.05
C ASN A 199 -0.15 1.18 5.02
N ASN A 200 1.12 1.51 5.20
CA ASN A 200 1.93 2.27 4.26
C ASN A 200 2.64 1.40 3.18
N VAL A 201 2.50 0.07 3.26
CA VAL A 201 2.98 -0.85 2.22
C VAL A 201 2.13 -0.69 0.97
N ASP A 202 2.77 -0.63 -0.21
CA ASP A 202 2.07 -0.50 -1.49
C ASP A 202 1.44 -1.81 -1.95
N ASP A 203 0.28 -1.71 -2.63
CA ASP A 203 -0.45 -2.86 -3.14
C ASP A 203 0.40 -3.70 -4.14
N THR A 204 1.31 -3.07 -4.91
CA THR A 204 2.27 -3.77 -5.77
C THR A 204 3.26 -4.64 -5.00
N GLN A 205 3.71 -4.19 -3.83
CA GLN A 205 4.58 -4.97 -2.98
C GLN A 205 3.83 -6.16 -2.38
N LEU A 206 2.59 -5.97 -1.92
CA LEU A 206 1.76 -7.07 -1.42
C LEU A 206 1.53 -8.15 -2.48
N LEU A 207 1.32 -7.74 -3.75
CA LEU A 207 1.22 -8.69 -4.85
C LEU A 207 2.55 -9.43 -5.09
N ALA A 208 3.68 -8.72 -5.10
CA ALA A 208 4.99 -9.34 -5.30
C ALA A 208 5.30 -10.39 -4.22
N GLU A 209 4.93 -10.12 -2.97
CA GLU A 209 5.09 -11.03 -1.85
C GLU A 209 4.10 -12.21 -1.85
N ALA A 210 2.90 -12.02 -2.43
CA ALA A 210 1.89 -13.07 -2.54
C ALA A 210 2.18 -14.07 -3.66
N LEU A 211 2.75 -13.58 -4.76
CA LEU A 211 2.83 -14.30 -6.03
C LEU A 211 3.54 -15.66 -5.95
N PRO A 212 4.70 -15.82 -5.26
CA PRO A 212 5.36 -17.11 -5.15
C PRO A 212 4.50 -18.20 -4.49
N ASP A 213 3.79 -17.86 -3.42
CA ASP A 213 2.91 -18.80 -2.71
C ASP A 213 1.65 -19.14 -3.54
N LEU A 214 1.09 -18.17 -4.25
CA LEU A 214 -0.06 -18.40 -5.13
C LEU A 214 0.31 -19.31 -6.30
N GLU A 215 1.50 -19.17 -6.89
CA GLU A 215 1.99 -20.04 -7.95
C GLU A 215 2.27 -21.47 -7.48
N GLU A 216 2.80 -21.63 -6.28
CA GLU A 216 3.10 -22.94 -5.71
C GLU A 216 1.82 -23.73 -5.39
N ARG A 217 0.78 -23.04 -4.91
CA ARG A 217 -0.42 -23.67 -4.35
C ARG A 217 -1.63 -23.65 -5.27
N THR A 218 -1.57 -22.91 -6.38
CA THR A 218 -2.72 -22.71 -7.26
C THR A 218 -2.30 -22.68 -8.72
N ASP A 219 -3.25 -22.91 -9.64
CA ASP A 219 -3.03 -22.82 -11.09
C ASP A 219 -3.26 -21.39 -11.60
N LEU A 220 -2.74 -20.37 -10.92
CA LEU A 220 -3.02 -18.97 -11.21
C LEU A 220 -2.64 -18.59 -12.65
N GLU A 221 -3.63 -18.27 -13.47
CA GLU A 221 -3.49 -17.80 -14.86
C GLU A 221 -3.96 -16.36 -15.02
N THR A 222 -5.06 -15.98 -14.33
CA THR A 222 -5.66 -14.65 -14.44
C THR A 222 -5.90 -14.04 -13.06
N LEU A 223 -5.41 -12.82 -12.85
CA LEU A 223 -5.57 -12.08 -11.59
C LEU A 223 -6.30 -10.75 -11.80
N TYR A 224 -7.49 -10.62 -11.21
CA TYR A 224 -8.27 -9.40 -11.21
C TYR A 224 -7.89 -8.50 -10.02
N THR A 225 -7.48 -7.25 -10.30
CA THR A 225 -7.04 -6.30 -9.27
C THR A 225 -7.59 -4.90 -9.52
N ASP A 226 -7.36 -3.99 -8.57
CA ASP A 226 -7.49 -2.57 -8.85
C ASP A 226 -6.19 -1.99 -9.45
N GLY A 227 -6.23 -0.69 -9.84
CA GLY A 227 -5.05 -0.03 -10.42
C GLY A 227 -3.91 0.22 -9.41
N GLY A 228 -4.11 -0.09 -8.13
CA GLY A 228 -3.11 -0.02 -7.07
C GLY A 228 -1.98 -1.03 -7.25
N TYR A 229 -2.31 -2.18 -7.80
CA TYR A 229 -1.39 -3.31 -7.97
C TYR A 229 -0.52 -3.26 -9.24
N GLY A 230 -0.66 -2.23 -10.08
CA GLY A 230 0.06 -2.16 -11.36
C GLY A 230 1.28 -1.28 -11.31
N SER A 231 2.44 -1.83 -11.66
CA SER A 231 3.66 -1.10 -12.00
C SER A 231 4.32 -1.74 -13.24
N PRO A 232 5.23 -1.01 -13.93
CA PRO A 232 5.97 -1.63 -15.04
C PRO A 232 6.75 -2.89 -14.61
N GLU A 233 7.37 -2.85 -13.45
CA GLU A 233 8.13 -3.96 -12.88
C GLU A 233 7.22 -5.17 -12.59
N MET A 234 6.00 -4.91 -12.11
CA MET A 234 5.01 -5.97 -11.87
C MET A 234 4.47 -6.55 -13.18
N ASP A 235 4.27 -5.72 -14.22
CA ASP A 235 3.89 -6.23 -15.54
C ASP A 235 4.93 -7.20 -16.10
N ASP A 236 6.23 -6.89 -15.95
CA ASP A 236 7.32 -7.74 -16.40
C ASP A 236 7.36 -9.05 -15.59
N THR A 237 7.24 -8.97 -14.25
CA THR A 237 7.20 -10.15 -13.38
C THR A 237 6.03 -11.08 -13.71
N LEU A 238 4.83 -10.53 -13.90
CA LEU A 238 3.65 -11.34 -14.23
C LEU A 238 3.74 -11.97 -15.64
N ALA A 239 4.37 -11.25 -16.59
CA ALA A 239 4.61 -11.80 -17.93
C ALA A 239 5.58 -12.99 -17.92
N GLU A 240 6.67 -12.91 -17.13
CA GLU A 240 7.61 -14.02 -16.93
C GLU A 240 6.92 -15.26 -16.35
N LYS A 241 5.94 -15.05 -15.47
CA LYS A 241 5.16 -16.10 -14.81
C LYS A 241 3.92 -16.53 -15.58
N GLN A 242 3.68 -15.97 -16.76
CA GLN A 242 2.52 -16.23 -17.62
C GLN A 242 1.16 -15.93 -16.93
N VAL A 243 1.14 -15.02 -15.96
CA VAL A 243 -0.07 -14.58 -15.28
C VAL A 243 -0.61 -13.32 -15.94
N GLU A 244 -1.87 -13.36 -16.40
CA GLU A 244 -2.55 -12.18 -16.97
C GLU A 244 -3.18 -11.34 -15.86
N GLN A 245 -2.76 -10.07 -15.71
CA GLN A 245 -3.38 -9.14 -14.77
C GLN A 245 -4.46 -8.31 -15.46
N ILE A 246 -5.67 -8.35 -14.92
CA ILE A 246 -6.82 -7.55 -15.37
C ILE A 246 -7.12 -6.46 -14.33
N GLN A 247 -6.84 -5.21 -14.68
CA GLN A 247 -7.07 -4.08 -13.78
C GLN A 247 -8.41 -3.39 -14.08
N THR A 248 -9.29 -3.31 -13.10
CA THR A 248 -10.62 -2.69 -13.24
C THR A 248 -10.63 -1.18 -13.09
N ALA A 249 -9.56 -0.60 -12.49
CA ALA A 249 -9.35 0.85 -12.39
C ALA A 249 -7.87 1.16 -12.50
N ILE A 250 -7.47 1.82 -13.57
CA ILE A 250 -6.07 2.14 -13.84
C ILE A 250 -5.74 3.53 -13.28
N ARG A 251 -4.67 3.66 -12.50
CA ARG A 251 -4.19 4.92 -11.95
C ARG A 251 -3.85 5.92 -13.06
N GLY A 252 -4.11 7.19 -12.85
CA GLY A 252 -3.78 8.29 -13.74
C GLY A 252 -4.99 8.94 -14.40
N ARG A 253 -4.71 9.90 -15.31
CA ARG A 253 -5.77 10.64 -16.00
C ARG A 253 -6.55 9.73 -16.93
N LYS A 254 -7.88 9.73 -16.80
CA LYS A 254 -8.74 9.02 -17.74
C LYS A 254 -8.54 9.57 -19.16
N PRO A 255 -8.48 8.70 -20.19
CA PRO A 255 -8.47 9.13 -21.58
C PRO A 255 -9.70 9.98 -21.90
N ALA A 256 -9.55 10.97 -22.76
CA ALA A 256 -10.69 11.73 -23.24
C ALA A 256 -11.45 10.88 -24.27
N ALA A 257 -12.77 10.66 -24.05
CA ALA A 257 -13.57 9.77 -24.88
C ALA A 257 -13.60 10.15 -26.39
N GLU A 258 -13.33 11.42 -26.70
CA GLU A 258 -13.40 11.94 -28.07
C GLU A 258 -12.05 11.82 -28.83
N LYS A 259 -10.99 11.26 -28.22
CA LYS A 259 -9.66 11.14 -28.82
C LYS A 259 -9.15 9.73 -28.79
N LEU A 260 -8.42 9.35 -29.82
CA LEU A 260 -7.63 8.11 -29.76
C LEU A 260 -6.49 8.24 -28.76
N HIS A 261 -6.23 7.17 -28.06
CA HIS A 261 -5.16 7.02 -27.08
C HIS A 261 -4.21 5.89 -27.46
N LEU A 262 -3.08 5.81 -26.79
CA LEU A 262 -2.11 4.76 -27.06
C LEU A 262 -2.70 3.35 -26.83
N SER A 263 -3.71 3.20 -25.95
CA SER A 263 -4.45 1.95 -25.73
C SER A 263 -5.28 1.46 -26.93
N ASP A 264 -5.59 2.37 -27.87
CA ASP A 264 -6.31 1.99 -29.11
C ASP A 264 -5.37 1.43 -30.18
N PHE A 265 -4.06 1.47 -29.93
CA PHE A 265 -3.04 0.90 -30.78
C PHE A 265 -2.60 -0.45 -30.22
N GLU A 266 -2.35 -1.42 -31.11
CA GLU A 266 -1.77 -2.70 -30.71
C GLU A 266 -0.25 -2.59 -30.66
N ILE A 267 0.35 -2.81 -29.49
CA ILE A 267 1.80 -2.72 -29.28
C ILE A 267 2.34 -4.14 -29.07
N LYS A 268 3.24 -4.58 -29.98
CA LYS A 268 4.02 -5.80 -29.79
C LYS A 268 5.31 -5.48 -29.05
N GLN A 269 5.66 -6.33 -28.08
CA GLN A 269 6.85 -6.18 -27.26
C GLN A 269 7.74 -7.43 -27.39
N THR A 270 9.00 -7.30 -26.99
CA THR A 270 9.88 -8.44 -26.68
C THR A 270 9.48 -9.04 -25.33
N GLU A 271 10.05 -10.18 -24.99
CA GLU A 271 9.94 -10.81 -23.66
C GLU A 271 10.38 -9.87 -22.54
N GLU A 272 11.30 -8.95 -22.81
CA GLU A 272 11.76 -7.90 -21.89
C GLU A 272 10.84 -6.66 -21.83
N GLY A 273 9.62 -6.72 -22.37
CA GLY A 273 8.65 -5.62 -22.36
C GLY A 273 8.98 -4.43 -23.28
N LYS A 274 10.00 -4.54 -24.18
CA LYS A 274 10.41 -3.45 -25.07
C LYS A 274 9.53 -3.40 -26.32
N PRO A 275 8.87 -2.26 -26.62
CA PRO A 275 8.07 -2.11 -27.85
C PRO A 275 8.89 -2.31 -29.13
N THR A 276 8.40 -3.18 -30.01
CA THR A 276 9.05 -3.52 -31.29
C THR A 276 8.23 -3.09 -32.50
N GLN A 277 6.92 -3.25 -32.44
CA GLN A 277 5.98 -2.88 -33.50
C GLN A 277 4.71 -2.26 -32.90
N ILE A 278 4.06 -1.43 -33.68
CA ILE A 278 2.78 -0.83 -33.29
C ILE A 278 1.84 -0.80 -34.49
N THR A 279 0.60 -1.25 -34.27
CA THR A 279 -0.46 -1.23 -35.30
C THR A 279 -1.51 -0.18 -34.90
N CYS A 280 -1.81 0.76 -35.79
CA CYS A 280 -2.86 1.74 -35.56
C CYS A 280 -4.26 1.15 -35.78
N PRO A 281 -5.35 1.80 -35.29
CA PRO A 281 -6.74 1.32 -35.47
C PRO A 281 -7.16 1.11 -36.93
N GLN A 282 -6.46 1.71 -37.91
CA GLN A 282 -6.67 1.53 -39.34
C GLN A 282 -5.74 0.48 -39.97
N GLY A 283 -5.08 -0.35 -39.15
CA GLY A 283 -4.28 -1.48 -39.62
C GLY A 283 -2.88 -1.15 -40.16
N GLN A 284 -2.40 0.10 -40.02
CA GLN A 284 -1.01 0.41 -40.34
C GLN A 284 -0.09 -0.17 -39.26
N ASN A 285 0.71 -1.18 -39.62
CA ASN A 285 1.74 -1.78 -38.76
C ASN A 285 3.09 -1.15 -39.08
N VAL A 286 3.78 -0.60 -38.08
CA VAL A 286 5.09 0.04 -38.24
C VAL A 286 6.05 -0.40 -37.14
N LYS A 287 7.35 -0.40 -37.44
CA LYS A 287 8.40 -0.67 -36.45
C LYS A 287 8.52 0.51 -35.47
N VAL A 288 8.74 0.18 -34.22
CA VAL A 288 9.04 1.15 -33.16
C VAL A 288 10.55 1.33 -33.05
N GLN A 289 11.01 2.56 -33.01
CA GLN A 289 12.40 2.93 -32.85
C GLN A 289 12.64 3.53 -31.47
N SER A 290 13.78 3.18 -30.85
CA SER A 290 14.21 3.84 -29.62
C SER A 290 14.61 5.29 -29.92
N SER A 291 14.12 6.24 -29.13
CA SER A 291 14.51 7.63 -29.20
C SER A 291 15.83 7.86 -28.45
N SER A 292 16.54 8.94 -28.75
CA SER A 292 17.74 9.37 -28.01
C SER A 292 17.46 9.68 -26.53
N ARG A 293 16.22 9.93 -26.16
CA ARG A 293 15.80 10.09 -24.76
C ARG A 293 15.60 8.73 -24.12
N LYS A 294 16.19 8.51 -22.94
CA LYS A 294 16.09 7.24 -22.20
C LYS A 294 14.62 6.79 -22.04
N LYS A 295 14.36 5.49 -22.33
CA LYS A 295 13.06 4.83 -22.19
C LYS A 295 11.92 5.49 -23.00
N SER A 296 12.21 6.16 -24.13
CA SER A 296 11.20 6.70 -25.04
C SER A 296 11.32 6.10 -26.44
N PHE A 297 10.19 6.01 -27.11
CA PHE A 297 10.02 5.36 -28.39
C PHE A 297 9.31 6.27 -29.38
N VAL A 298 9.55 6.03 -30.66
CA VAL A 298 8.85 6.71 -31.76
C VAL A 298 8.45 5.71 -32.83
N ALA A 299 7.22 5.86 -33.30
CA ALA A 299 6.68 5.15 -34.45
C ALA A 299 6.35 6.15 -35.56
N HIS A 300 6.69 5.81 -36.81
CA HIS A 300 6.52 6.64 -37.98
C HIS A 300 5.45 6.03 -38.89
N PHE A 301 4.31 6.73 -39.04
CA PHE A 301 3.19 6.31 -39.86
C PHE A 301 3.21 7.05 -41.20
N ASP A 302 2.78 6.41 -42.27
CA ASP A 302 2.67 6.96 -43.59
C ASP A 302 1.66 8.12 -43.62
N GLU A 303 2.09 9.30 -44.12
CA GLU A 303 1.27 10.53 -44.14
C GLU A 303 0.09 10.43 -45.12
N GLU A 304 0.27 9.78 -46.29
CA GLU A 304 -0.79 9.68 -47.29
C GLU A 304 -1.99 8.88 -46.73
N ARG A 305 -1.68 7.74 -46.07
CA ARG A 305 -2.71 6.95 -45.39
C ARG A 305 -3.31 7.71 -44.23
N CYS A 306 -2.52 8.47 -43.48
CA CYS A 306 -3.00 9.24 -42.32
C CYS A 306 -3.86 10.45 -42.73
N ARG A 307 -3.62 11.04 -43.91
CA ARG A 307 -4.39 12.18 -44.43
C ARG A 307 -5.83 11.81 -44.75
N THR A 308 -6.07 10.61 -45.28
CA THR A 308 -7.38 10.08 -45.61
C THR A 308 -8.03 9.28 -44.45
N CYS A 309 -7.35 9.16 -43.34
CA CYS A 309 -7.80 8.40 -42.18
C CYS A 309 -8.99 9.09 -41.49
N PRO A 310 -10.10 8.38 -41.21
CA PRO A 310 -11.26 8.92 -40.50
C PRO A 310 -10.93 9.40 -39.07
N PHE A 311 -9.86 8.89 -38.47
CA PHE A 311 -9.38 9.29 -37.15
C PHE A 311 -8.31 10.39 -37.18
N SER A 312 -8.00 11.00 -38.33
CA SER A 312 -6.90 11.93 -38.48
C SER A 312 -6.96 13.12 -37.51
N SER A 313 -8.13 13.63 -37.20
CA SER A 313 -8.35 14.77 -36.29
C SER A 313 -8.20 14.44 -34.82
N VAL A 314 -8.46 13.18 -34.42
CA VAL A 314 -8.44 12.72 -33.03
C VAL A 314 -7.23 11.85 -32.70
N CYS A 315 -6.40 11.53 -33.70
CA CYS A 315 -5.24 10.66 -33.57
C CYS A 315 -4.09 11.34 -32.81
N PRO A 316 -3.42 10.62 -31.89
CA PRO A 316 -2.26 11.14 -31.16
C PRO A 316 -0.98 11.24 -32.02
N ALA A 317 -0.93 10.57 -33.19
CA ALA A 317 0.16 10.68 -34.13
C ALA A 317 0.11 12.08 -34.84
N LYS A 318 1.19 12.83 -34.69
CA LYS A 318 1.27 14.22 -35.19
C LYS A 318 2.19 14.33 -36.40
N PRO A 319 1.91 15.24 -37.36
CA PRO A 319 2.84 15.55 -38.45
C PRO A 319 4.13 16.16 -37.88
N ASP A 320 5.24 15.88 -38.50
CA ASP A 320 6.53 16.50 -38.18
C ASP A 320 6.90 17.51 -39.32
N LYS A 321 7.52 18.62 -38.94
CA LYS A 321 7.91 19.65 -39.90
C LYS A 321 9.07 19.22 -40.81
N ARG A 322 9.85 18.23 -40.41
CA ARG A 322 11.09 17.78 -41.07
C ARG A 322 10.97 16.39 -41.71
N ASP A 323 9.90 15.68 -41.46
CA ASP A 323 9.65 14.31 -41.92
C ASP A 323 8.22 14.26 -42.48
N PRO A 324 7.99 13.78 -43.72
CA PRO A 324 6.66 13.67 -44.31
C PRO A 324 5.77 12.62 -43.62
N ARG A 325 6.24 11.96 -42.55
CA ARG A 325 5.51 10.94 -41.83
C ARG A 325 4.87 11.51 -40.58
N ARG A 326 3.83 10.88 -40.05
CA ARG A 326 3.27 11.17 -38.72
C ARG A 326 3.98 10.41 -37.63
N HIS A 327 4.28 11.07 -36.55
CA HIS A 327 5.05 10.53 -35.43
C HIS A 327 4.18 10.32 -34.21
N LEU A 328 4.19 9.09 -33.69
CA LEU A 328 3.65 8.77 -32.38
C LEU A 328 4.82 8.54 -31.42
N ARG A 329 4.92 9.39 -30.41
CA ARG A 329 5.98 9.30 -29.38
C ARG A 329 5.38 8.86 -28.06
N PHE A 330 6.00 7.90 -27.40
CA PHE A 330 5.56 7.39 -26.10
C PHE A 330 6.75 6.84 -25.30
N THR A 331 6.55 6.72 -23.99
CA THR A 331 7.52 6.10 -23.08
C THR A 331 7.15 4.63 -22.83
N GLN A 332 8.09 3.86 -22.29
CA GLN A 332 7.82 2.48 -21.88
C GLN A 332 6.68 2.43 -20.86
N ALA A 333 6.70 3.29 -19.84
CA ALA A 333 5.63 3.39 -18.86
C ALA A 333 4.24 3.67 -19.48
N GLN A 334 4.19 4.51 -20.53
CA GLN A 334 2.94 4.75 -21.28
C GLN A 334 2.49 3.51 -22.07
N ALA A 335 3.43 2.73 -22.61
CA ALA A 335 3.13 1.48 -23.30
C ALA A 335 2.52 0.44 -22.32
N HIS A 336 3.10 0.25 -21.15
CA HIS A 336 2.54 -0.62 -20.10
C HIS A 336 1.12 -0.20 -19.69
N VAL A 337 0.91 1.09 -19.40
CA VAL A 337 -0.43 1.61 -19.08
C VAL A 337 -1.43 1.39 -20.22
N ALA A 338 -1.00 1.58 -21.47
CA ALA A 338 -1.87 1.37 -22.64
C ALA A 338 -2.28 -0.09 -22.78
N GLN A 339 -1.35 -1.03 -22.58
CA GLN A 339 -1.65 -2.46 -22.63
C GLN A 339 -2.59 -2.89 -21.51
N ARG A 340 -2.35 -2.42 -20.27
CA ARG A 340 -3.26 -2.68 -19.15
C ARG A 340 -4.69 -2.18 -19.45
N ARG A 341 -4.83 -0.98 -20.02
CA ARG A 341 -6.14 -0.43 -20.43
C ARG A 341 -6.80 -1.28 -21.49
N ARG A 342 -6.04 -1.72 -22.50
CA ARG A 342 -6.56 -2.57 -23.57
C ARG A 342 -7.05 -3.91 -23.04
N ARG A 343 -6.27 -4.59 -22.21
CA ARG A 343 -6.69 -5.83 -21.53
C ARG A 343 -7.98 -5.63 -20.73
N SER A 344 -8.00 -4.61 -19.88
CA SER A 344 -9.17 -4.26 -19.07
C SER A 344 -10.42 -3.99 -19.92
N GLN A 345 -10.28 -3.31 -21.06
CA GLN A 345 -11.40 -3.02 -21.95
C GLN A 345 -11.94 -4.29 -22.62
N ILE A 346 -11.09 -5.18 -23.10
CA ILE A 346 -11.50 -6.46 -23.71
C ILE A 346 -12.31 -7.27 -22.71
N HIS A 347 -11.83 -7.42 -21.47
CA HIS A 347 -12.54 -8.18 -20.43
C HIS A 347 -13.88 -7.51 -20.01
N LEU A 348 -13.96 -6.19 -20.01
CA LEU A 348 -15.22 -5.48 -19.75
C LEU A 348 -16.26 -5.70 -20.86
N GLU A 349 -15.83 -5.66 -22.12
CA GLU A 349 -16.70 -5.91 -23.28
C GLU A 349 -17.21 -7.37 -23.30
N GLU A 350 -16.41 -8.31 -22.81
CA GLU A 350 -16.78 -9.72 -22.63
C GLU A 350 -17.64 -9.98 -21.38
N GLY A 351 -17.96 -8.93 -20.59
CA GLY A 351 -18.75 -9.04 -19.37
C GLY A 351 -18.03 -9.70 -18.17
N ARG A 352 -16.71 -9.85 -18.25
CA ARG A 352 -15.88 -10.56 -17.26
C ARG A 352 -15.31 -9.65 -16.18
N ASN A 353 -16.07 -8.73 -15.62
CA ASN A 353 -15.60 -7.94 -14.49
C ASN A 353 -15.89 -8.66 -13.16
N LEU A 354 -15.02 -9.56 -12.76
CA LEU A 354 -15.18 -10.39 -11.56
C LEU A 354 -14.71 -9.74 -10.26
N ARG A 355 -14.12 -8.54 -10.31
CA ARG A 355 -13.60 -7.84 -9.12
C ARG A 355 -14.68 -7.38 -8.14
N ALA A 356 -15.88 -7.03 -8.60
CA ALA A 356 -16.89 -6.39 -7.76
C ALA A 356 -17.27 -7.21 -6.50
N ALA A 357 -17.11 -8.53 -6.54
CA ALA A 357 -17.45 -9.39 -5.41
C ALA A 357 -16.32 -9.42 -4.34
N VAL A 358 -15.04 -9.23 -4.68
CA VAL A 358 -13.97 -9.14 -3.66
C VAL A 358 -14.14 -7.90 -2.79
N GLU A 359 -14.61 -6.79 -3.34
CA GLU A 359 -14.98 -5.62 -2.53
C GLU A 359 -16.06 -5.95 -1.49
N ALA A 360 -16.96 -6.87 -1.79
CA ALA A 360 -17.98 -7.32 -0.84
C ALA A 360 -17.38 -8.20 0.26
N THR A 361 -16.46 -9.11 -0.07
CA THR A 361 -15.71 -9.95 0.88
C THR A 361 -14.90 -9.08 1.83
N VAL A 362 -14.12 -8.14 1.28
CA VAL A 362 -13.32 -7.18 2.02
C VAL A 362 -14.17 -6.29 2.93
N ARG A 363 -15.33 -5.79 2.46
CA ARG A 363 -16.27 -4.99 3.28
C ARG A 363 -16.87 -5.81 4.43
N LYS A 364 -17.21 -7.07 4.21
CA LYS A 364 -17.70 -7.95 5.28
C LYS A 364 -16.64 -8.18 6.34
N SER A 365 -15.39 -8.40 5.95
CA SER A 365 -14.27 -8.54 6.87
C SER A 365 -14.04 -7.28 7.72
N ASN A 366 -14.19 -6.09 7.13
CA ASN A 366 -14.11 -4.82 7.85
C ASN A 366 -15.23 -4.61 8.88
N ILE A 367 -16.45 -5.06 8.60
CA ILE A 367 -17.57 -4.98 9.54
C ILE A 367 -17.29 -5.83 10.77
N LEU A 368 -16.67 -6.99 10.59
CA LEU A 368 -16.31 -7.89 11.69
C LEU A 368 -15.15 -7.36 12.54
N SER A 369 -14.28 -6.52 11.99
CA SER A 369 -13.12 -5.94 12.68
C SER A 369 -13.42 -4.65 13.46
N GLN A 370 -14.63 -4.07 13.36
CA GLN A 370 -15.00 -2.88 14.11
C GLN A 370 -15.39 -3.25 15.56
N PRO A 371 -14.80 -2.61 16.59
CA PRO A 371 -15.19 -2.82 17.98
C PRO A 371 -16.67 -2.43 18.17
N GLY A 372 -17.51 -3.38 18.52
CA GLY A 372 -18.93 -3.17 18.80
C GLY A 372 -19.91 -3.88 17.87
N ASN A 373 -19.50 -4.45 16.77
CA ASN A 373 -20.36 -5.19 15.83
C ASN A 373 -20.27 -6.72 15.97
N TYR A 374 -20.16 -7.25 17.19
CA TYR A 374 -20.42 -8.68 17.39
C TYR A 374 -21.92 -8.90 17.25
N PRO A 375 -22.38 -9.84 16.41
CA PRO A 375 -23.80 -10.20 16.41
C PRO A 375 -24.18 -10.65 17.84
N SER A 376 -25.19 -9.99 18.40
CA SER A 376 -25.76 -10.28 19.71
C SER A 376 -26.38 -11.67 19.72
N GLY A 377 -25.55 -12.72 19.83
CA GLY A 377 -26.02 -14.11 19.76
C GLY A 377 -25.18 -15.14 20.47
N VAL A 378 -23.98 -14.81 20.91
CA VAL A 378 -23.16 -15.72 21.71
C VAL A 378 -23.14 -15.23 23.16
N ARG A 379 -24.16 -15.57 23.92
CA ARG A 379 -24.10 -15.53 25.39
C ARG A 379 -23.11 -16.60 25.81
N SER A 380 -21.99 -16.21 26.41
CA SER A 380 -21.16 -17.09 27.19
C SER A 380 -21.99 -17.55 28.43
N GLU A 381 -22.49 -18.74 28.38
CA GLU A 381 -22.92 -19.42 29.60
C GLU A 381 -21.67 -19.71 30.42
N SER A 382 -21.48 -18.98 31.49
CA SER A 382 -20.53 -19.34 32.55
C SER A 382 -21.09 -20.53 33.26
N PRO A 383 -20.36 -21.63 33.44
CA PRO A 383 -20.79 -22.70 34.31
C PRO A 383 -20.77 -22.20 35.77
N ALA A 384 -21.95 -22.23 36.38
CA ALA A 384 -22.08 -22.08 37.81
C ALA A 384 -21.60 -23.40 38.49
N GLY A 385 -20.71 -23.26 39.44
CA GLY A 385 -20.18 -24.34 40.28
C GLY A 385 -19.11 -23.79 41.19
#